data_688b0714cf547b918154bb32469cd48d
#
_entry.id   688b0714cf547b918154bb32469cd48d
#
_cell.length_a   1.000
_cell.length_b   1.000
_cell.length_c   1.000
_cell.angle_alpha   90.00
_cell.angle_beta   90.00
_cell.angle_gamma   90.00
#
_symmetry.space_group_name_H-M   'P 1'
#
loop_
_entity.id
_entity.type
_entity.pdbx_description
1 polymer ?
#
loop_
_entity_poly.entity_id
_entity_poly.type
_entity_poly.pdbx_seq_one_letter_code
_entity_poly.pdbx_strand_id
1 'polypeptide(L)'
;MVGQEKVYETLAALGIEFEYTEHPAAPTIEIDRQYWKNLDSTHCKNLFFRNHKGNRHYLVILQCDHDMAIHDMEKMLKQGKLSFASEARMEKYLGLHPGSVSPFGLLNDVEHHVYVFLDKHLQEAKRLSFHPNDNHASLAIKTEDFIRYMDYVGNAYEWIELY
;
A
#
# COMPACT_ATOMS: atom_id res chain seq x y z
N MET A 1 -6.53 13.22 13.90
CA MET A 1 -6.73 11.90 13.26
C MET A 1 -5.50 11.04 13.47
N VAL A 2 -5.70 9.76 13.61
CA VAL A 2 -4.60 8.80 13.76
C VAL A 2 -3.80 8.72 12.45
N GLY A 3 -2.48 8.53 12.55
CA GLY A 3 -1.58 8.40 11.42
C GLY A 3 -0.61 9.56 11.28
N GLN A 4 0.19 9.51 10.21
CA GLN A 4 1.17 10.55 9.97
C GLN A 4 0.51 11.79 9.36
N GLU A 5 0.80 12.94 9.92
CA GLU A 5 0.21 14.22 9.52
C GLU A 5 0.41 14.52 8.03
N LYS A 6 1.57 14.17 7.50
CA LYS A 6 1.87 14.40 6.07
C LYS A 6 0.89 13.70 5.11
N VAL A 7 0.27 12.59 5.53
CA VAL A 7 -0.77 11.91 4.75
C VAL A 7 -1.95 12.83 4.55
N TYR A 8 -2.44 13.41 5.63
CA TYR A 8 -3.62 14.30 5.59
C TYR A 8 -3.32 15.62 4.89
N GLU A 9 -2.11 16.15 5.09
CA GLU A 9 -1.66 17.35 4.40
C GLU A 9 -1.62 17.14 2.89
N THR A 10 -1.12 15.98 2.44
CA THR A 10 -1.06 15.64 1.03
C THR A 10 -2.45 15.47 0.42
N LEU A 11 -3.34 14.75 1.12
CA LEU A 11 -4.71 14.56 0.65
C LEU A 11 -5.45 15.90 0.53
N ALA A 12 -5.27 16.78 1.50
CA ALA A 12 -5.86 18.11 1.47
C ALA A 12 -5.31 18.94 0.30
N ALA A 13 -4.00 18.91 0.09
CA ALA A 13 -3.35 19.65 -1.00
C ALA A 13 -3.83 19.17 -2.38
N LEU A 14 -4.12 17.88 -2.52
CA LEU A 14 -4.64 17.31 -3.77
C LEU A 14 -6.16 17.42 -3.91
N GLY A 15 -6.86 17.90 -2.88
CA GLY A 15 -8.31 17.97 -2.87
C GLY A 15 -8.97 16.59 -2.86
N ILE A 16 -8.31 15.59 -2.27
CA ILE A 16 -8.82 14.23 -2.20
C ILE A 16 -9.66 14.06 -0.94
N GLU A 17 -10.93 13.71 -1.14
CA GLU A 17 -11.85 13.37 -0.06
C GLU A 17 -11.62 11.92 0.38
N PHE A 18 -11.84 11.66 1.66
CA PHE A 18 -11.69 10.31 2.21
C PHE A 18 -12.71 10.06 3.32
N GLU A 19 -13.01 8.77 3.53
CA GLU A 19 -13.76 8.32 4.69
C GLU A 19 -12.78 7.79 5.72
N TYR A 20 -12.83 8.31 6.93
CA TYR A 20 -11.92 7.98 8.03
C TYR A 20 -12.62 7.06 9.02
N THR A 21 -11.96 5.96 9.40
CA THR A 21 -12.45 5.02 10.40
C THR A 21 -11.32 4.66 11.36
N GLU A 22 -11.53 4.92 12.65
CA GLU A 22 -10.63 4.44 13.70
C GLU A 22 -11.03 3.02 14.11
N HIS A 23 -10.04 2.21 14.41
CA HIS A 23 -10.23 0.85 14.88
C HIS A 23 -9.00 0.38 15.64
N PRO A 24 -9.09 -0.69 16.47
CA PRO A 24 -7.92 -1.27 17.08
C PRO A 24 -6.95 -1.80 16.04
N ALA A 25 -5.66 -1.88 16.37
CA ALA A 25 -4.69 -2.55 15.52
C ALA A 25 -5.13 -4.01 15.35
N ALA A 26 -5.54 -4.38 14.13
CA ALA A 26 -6.07 -5.70 13.88
C ALA A 26 -4.93 -6.65 13.48
N PRO A 27 -4.73 -7.76 14.22
CA PRO A 27 -3.66 -8.69 13.88
C PRO A 27 -4.01 -9.60 12.70
N THR A 28 -5.29 -9.64 12.29
CA THR A 28 -5.75 -10.48 11.19
C THR A 28 -6.73 -9.73 10.30
N ILE A 29 -6.85 -10.21 9.05
CA ILE A 29 -7.82 -9.68 8.09
C ILE A 29 -9.25 -9.86 8.60
N GLU A 30 -9.56 -10.96 9.26
CA GLU A 30 -10.89 -11.24 9.80
C GLU A 30 -11.32 -10.23 10.85
N ILE A 31 -10.41 -9.83 11.73
CA ILE A 31 -10.69 -8.81 12.74
C ILE A 31 -10.91 -7.46 12.07
N ASP A 32 -10.07 -7.11 11.13
CA ASP A 32 -10.18 -5.88 10.36
C ASP A 32 -11.55 -5.79 9.67
N ARG A 33 -12.02 -6.87 9.05
CA ARG A 33 -13.31 -6.90 8.33
C ARG A 33 -14.49 -6.46 9.16
N GLN A 34 -14.46 -6.65 10.47
CA GLN A 34 -15.53 -6.20 11.35
C GLN A 34 -15.73 -4.70 11.30
N TYR A 35 -14.67 -3.95 10.98
CA TYR A 35 -14.69 -2.50 10.89
C TYR A 35 -14.88 -1.99 9.46
N TRP A 36 -14.63 -2.83 8.43
CA TRP A 36 -14.68 -2.45 7.02
C TRP A 36 -16.00 -2.74 6.33
N LYS A 37 -16.72 -3.75 6.77
CA LYS A 37 -17.85 -4.31 6.01
C LYS A 37 -18.91 -3.31 5.60
N ASN A 38 -18.99 -2.17 6.28
CA ASN A 38 -19.95 -1.12 6.00
C ASN A 38 -19.40 -0.01 5.11
N LEU A 39 -18.11 -0.10 4.74
CA LEU A 39 -17.48 0.84 3.83
C LEU A 39 -17.60 0.31 2.42
N ASP A 40 -18.07 1.13 1.48
CA ASP A 40 -18.13 0.76 0.06
C ASP A 40 -16.72 0.89 -0.54
N SER A 41 -15.80 0.08 -0.05
CA SER A 41 -14.40 0.12 -0.45
C SER A 41 -13.78 -1.26 -0.47
N THR A 42 -12.79 -1.43 -1.34
CA THR A 42 -11.96 -2.63 -1.40
C THR A 42 -10.75 -2.45 -0.52
N HIS A 43 -10.58 -3.34 0.45
CA HIS A 43 -9.42 -3.35 1.31
C HIS A 43 -8.24 -3.98 0.60
N CYS A 44 -7.09 -3.33 0.74
CA CYS A 44 -5.86 -3.75 0.11
C CYS A 44 -4.90 -4.26 1.16
N LYS A 45 -4.12 -5.27 0.80
CA LYS A 45 -2.93 -5.61 1.55
C LYS A 45 -1.71 -5.08 0.82
N ASN A 46 -0.74 -4.66 1.59
CA ASN A 46 0.46 -4.00 1.11
C ASN A 46 1.65 -4.83 1.54
N LEU A 47 2.38 -5.37 0.56
CA LEU A 47 3.50 -6.26 0.80
C LEU A 47 4.78 -5.57 0.35
N PHE A 48 5.80 -5.56 1.20
CA PHE A 48 7.06 -4.90 0.90
C PHE A 48 8.17 -5.93 0.74
N PHE A 49 8.73 -6.01 -0.46
CA PHE A 49 9.72 -7.00 -0.85
C PHE A 49 11.06 -6.37 -1.22
N ARG A 50 12.09 -7.20 -1.15
CA ARG A 50 13.41 -6.88 -1.68
C ARG A 50 13.81 -7.93 -2.72
N ASN A 51 14.68 -7.54 -3.66
CA ASN A 51 15.30 -8.48 -4.58
C ASN A 51 16.42 -9.27 -3.86
N HIS A 52 17.01 -10.26 -4.55
CA HIS A 52 18.06 -11.10 -3.97
C HIS A 52 19.26 -10.29 -3.47
N LYS A 53 19.71 -9.33 -4.26
CA LYS A 53 20.85 -8.45 -3.88
C LYS A 53 20.53 -7.47 -2.77
N GLY A 54 19.26 -7.20 -2.53
CA GLY A 54 18.84 -6.21 -1.53
C GLY A 54 19.08 -4.75 -1.95
N ASN A 55 19.24 -4.49 -3.23
CA ASN A 55 19.43 -3.13 -3.77
C ASN A 55 18.20 -2.58 -4.49
N ARG A 56 17.13 -3.36 -4.60
CA ARG A 56 15.84 -2.93 -5.15
C ARG A 56 14.72 -3.36 -4.23
N HIS A 57 13.73 -2.49 -4.08
CA HIS A 57 12.58 -2.73 -3.21
C HIS A 57 11.28 -2.51 -3.96
N TYR A 58 10.28 -3.33 -3.63
CA TYR A 58 9.00 -3.34 -4.31
C TYR A 58 7.86 -3.28 -3.31
N LEU A 59 6.94 -2.36 -3.53
CA LEU A 59 5.66 -2.32 -2.82
C LEU A 59 4.61 -2.95 -3.71
N VAL A 60 3.97 -4.02 -3.23
CA VAL A 60 2.96 -4.75 -3.98
C VAL A 60 1.62 -4.54 -3.29
N ILE A 61 0.64 -4.02 -4.01
CA ILE A 61 -0.68 -3.71 -3.47
C ILE A 61 -1.71 -4.54 -4.21
N LEU A 62 -2.47 -5.35 -3.47
CA LEU A 62 -3.52 -6.18 -4.03
C LEU A 62 -4.70 -6.27 -3.08
N GLN A 63 -5.80 -6.85 -3.57
CA GLN A 63 -6.99 -7.07 -2.75
C GLN A 63 -6.66 -8.02 -1.59
N CYS A 64 -7.11 -7.69 -0.39
CA CYS A 64 -6.68 -8.38 0.83
C CYS A 64 -7.04 -9.86 0.89
N ASP A 65 -8.02 -10.33 0.11
CA ASP A 65 -8.46 -11.71 0.08
C ASP A 65 -7.62 -12.62 -0.82
N HIS A 66 -6.70 -12.06 -1.58
CA HIS A 66 -5.92 -12.79 -2.58
C HIS A 66 -4.45 -12.81 -2.20
N ASP A 67 -3.76 -13.85 -2.65
CA ASP A 67 -2.31 -13.98 -2.52
C ASP A 67 -1.67 -13.79 -3.89
N MET A 68 -0.50 -13.15 -3.90
CA MET A 68 0.22 -12.97 -5.15
C MET A 68 1.01 -14.22 -5.53
N ALA A 69 1.16 -14.44 -6.83
CA ALA A 69 1.99 -15.50 -7.37
C ALA A 69 3.46 -15.09 -7.33
N ILE A 70 4.10 -15.24 -6.17
CA ILE A 70 5.46 -14.73 -5.92
C ILE A 70 6.50 -15.29 -6.90
N HIS A 71 6.38 -16.57 -7.26
CA HIS A 71 7.33 -17.19 -8.19
C HIS A 71 7.19 -16.67 -9.61
N ASP A 72 5.96 -16.35 -10.04
CA ASP A 72 5.71 -15.73 -11.34
C ASP A 72 6.31 -14.32 -11.38
N MET A 73 6.18 -13.60 -10.28
CA MET A 73 6.76 -12.28 -10.14
C MET A 73 8.28 -12.31 -10.16
N GLU A 74 8.89 -13.29 -9.50
CA GLU A 74 10.34 -13.50 -9.55
C GLU A 74 10.84 -13.72 -10.97
N LYS A 75 10.13 -14.53 -11.76
CA LYS A 75 10.46 -14.79 -13.16
C LYS A 75 10.34 -13.54 -14.03
N MET A 76 9.30 -12.77 -13.79
CA MET A 76 9.06 -11.52 -14.53
C MET A 76 10.13 -10.48 -14.26
N LEU A 77 10.51 -10.30 -12.99
CA LEU A 77 11.48 -9.28 -12.58
C LEU A 77 12.93 -9.64 -12.93
N LYS A 78 13.26 -10.92 -12.96
CA LYS A 78 14.64 -11.40 -13.22
C LYS A 78 15.67 -10.79 -12.26
N GLN A 79 15.28 -10.61 -11.00
CA GLN A 79 16.10 -10.03 -9.94
C GLN A 79 16.44 -11.05 -8.85
N GLY A 80 16.31 -12.35 -9.16
CA GLY A 80 16.51 -13.43 -8.22
C GLY A 80 15.32 -13.62 -7.30
N LYS A 81 15.55 -14.24 -6.15
CA LYS A 81 14.50 -14.52 -5.18
C LYS A 81 13.97 -13.23 -4.56
N LEU A 82 12.64 -13.12 -4.48
CA LEU A 82 11.98 -12.07 -3.71
C LEU A 82 11.81 -12.55 -2.28
N SER A 83 12.12 -11.67 -1.33
CA SER A 83 11.91 -11.91 0.09
C SER A 83 11.23 -10.70 0.69
N PHE A 84 10.46 -10.90 1.75
CA PHE A 84 9.92 -9.77 2.50
C PHE A 84 11.08 -8.92 3.02
N ALA A 85 10.95 -7.60 2.87
CA ALA A 85 11.92 -6.68 3.39
C ALA A 85 11.88 -6.66 4.92
N SER A 86 13.05 -6.51 5.55
CA SER A 86 13.15 -6.43 7.00
C SER A 86 12.47 -5.17 7.54
N GLU A 87 12.21 -5.18 8.83
CA GLU A 87 11.70 -4.00 9.55
C GLU A 87 12.60 -2.78 9.36
N ALA A 88 13.92 -2.98 9.40
CA ALA A 88 14.89 -1.91 9.18
C ALA A 88 14.79 -1.32 7.77
N ARG A 89 14.56 -2.14 6.76
CA ARG A 89 14.38 -1.68 5.37
C ARG A 89 13.05 -0.95 5.20
N MET A 90 12.00 -1.45 5.83
CA MET A 90 10.69 -0.82 5.82
C MET A 90 10.75 0.58 6.43
N GLU A 91 11.43 0.73 7.56
CA GLU A 91 11.64 2.03 8.19
C GLU A 91 12.49 2.95 7.32
N LYS A 92 13.57 2.44 6.75
CA LYS A 92 14.48 3.21 5.91
C LYS A 92 13.81 3.79 4.67
N TYR A 93 13.03 2.98 3.95
CA TYR A 93 12.48 3.37 2.65
C TYR A 93 11.06 3.93 2.73
N LEU A 94 10.26 3.45 3.67
CA LEU A 94 8.86 3.86 3.78
C LEU A 94 8.55 4.64 5.05
N GLY A 95 9.47 4.65 6.03
CA GLY A 95 9.22 5.28 7.32
C GLY A 95 8.10 4.60 8.10
N LEU A 96 7.92 3.30 7.92
CA LEU A 96 6.80 2.54 8.49
C LEU A 96 7.30 1.33 9.27
N HIS A 97 6.39 0.78 10.08
CA HIS A 97 6.59 -0.44 10.85
C HIS A 97 5.66 -1.55 10.35
N PRO A 98 5.95 -2.83 10.65
CA PRO A 98 5.08 -3.94 10.29
C PRO A 98 3.63 -3.70 10.73
N GLY A 99 2.69 -4.06 9.88
CA GLY A 99 1.26 -3.87 10.13
C GLY A 99 0.71 -2.53 9.68
N SER A 100 1.56 -1.53 9.42
CA SER A 100 1.12 -0.21 8.97
C SER A 100 1.56 0.14 7.54
N VAL A 101 2.06 -0.83 6.79
CA VAL A 101 2.52 -0.61 5.41
C VAL A 101 1.36 -0.13 4.54
N SER A 102 1.61 0.94 3.80
CA SER A 102 0.62 1.57 2.94
C SER A 102 1.30 2.34 1.82
N PRO A 103 0.58 2.68 0.73
CA PRO A 103 1.14 3.52 -0.32
C PRO A 103 1.49 4.94 0.17
N PHE A 104 0.93 5.37 1.28
CA PHE A 104 1.27 6.67 1.87
C PHE A 104 2.70 6.70 2.44
N GLY A 105 3.30 5.54 2.66
CA GLY A 105 4.72 5.45 3.01
C GLY A 105 5.64 5.97 1.91
N LEU A 106 5.19 6.00 0.66
CA LEU A 106 5.96 6.56 -0.45
C LEU A 106 6.25 8.04 -0.26
N LEU A 107 5.49 8.73 0.57
CA LEU A 107 5.77 10.13 0.94
C LEU A 107 7.10 10.28 1.67
N ASN A 108 7.59 9.21 2.29
CA ASN A 108 8.87 9.17 2.99
C ASN A 108 10.03 8.74 2.08
N ASP A 109 9.73 8.23 0.89
CA ASP A 109 10.71 7.77 -0.10
C ASP A 109 11.05 8.90 -1.07
N VAL A 110 11.79 9.89 -0.58
CA VAL A 110 12.09 11.11 -1.34
C VAL A 110 12.93 10.87 -2.58
N GLU A 111 13.66 9.76 -2.64
CA GLU A 111 14.49 9.40 -3.79
C GLU A 111 13.74 8.57 -4.82
N HIS A 112 12.47 8.24 -4.56
CA HIS A 112 11.64 7.39 -5.42
C HIS A 112 12.28 6.03 -5.70
N HIS A 113 12.90 5.47 -4.66
CA HIS A 113 13.61 4.19 -4.74
C HIS A 113 12.66 3.01 -4.92
N VAL A 114 11.51 3.05 -4.25
CA VAL A 114 10.55 1.94 -4.24
C VAL A 114 9.77 1.90 -5.55
N TYR A 115 9.78 0.74 -6.19
CA TYR A 115 8.95 0.47 -7.37
C TYR A 115 7.63 -0.17 -6.91
N VAL A 116 6.51 0.24 -7.50
CA VAL A 116 5.17 -0.19 -7.05
C VAL A 116 4.50 -1.07 -8.10
N PHE A 117 4.00 -2.23 -7.65
CA PHE A 117 3.15 -3.08 -8.48
C PHE A 117 1.73 -3.05 -7.92
N LEU A 118 0.79 -2.69 -8.78
CA LEU A 118 -0.62 -2.58 -8.43
C LEU A 118 -1.40 -3.72 -9.09
N ASP A 119 -2.20 -4.41 -8.30
CA ASP A 119 -3.09 -5.45 -8.82
C ASP A 119 -4.09 -4.82 -9.78
N LYS A 120 -4.10 -5.32 -11.00
CA LYS A 120 -4.98 -4.84 -12.07
C LYS A 120 -6.46 -4.89 -11.69
N HIS A 121 -6.87 -5.86 -10.88
CA HIS A 121 -8.25 -6.00 -10.43
C HIS A 121 -8.72 -4.81 -9.57
N LEU A 122 -7.80 -4.08 -8.94
CA LEU A 122 -8.16 -2.91 -8.14
C LEU A 122 -8.74 -1.77 -8.98
N GLN A 123 -8.51 -1.76 -10.28
CA GLN A 123 -9.07 -0.75 -11.18
C GLN A 123 -10.60 -0.81 -11.27
N GLU A 124 -11.19 -1.96 -10.94
CA GLU A 124 -12.63 -2.16 -10.96
C GLU A 124 -13.33 -1.70 -9.68
N ALA A 125 -12.56 -1.44 -8.62
CA ALA A 125 -13.10 -0.97 -7.35
C ALA A 125 -13.47 0.51 -7.43
N LYS A 126 -14.57 0.88 -6.75
CA LYS A 126 -14.97 2.30 -6.64
C LYS A 126 -14.05 3.06 -5.69
N ARG A 127 -13.71 2.44 -4.57
CA ARG A 127 -12.86 2.99 -3.53
C ARG A 127 -11.86 1.96 -3.06
N LEU A 128 -10.70 2.45 -2.63
CA LEU A 128 -9.63 1.63 -2.05
C LEU A 128 -9.35 2.12 -0.64
N SER A 129 -9.11 1.18 0.26
CA SER A 129 -8.89 1.49 1.66
C SER A 129 -7.45 1.15 2.07
N PHE A 130 -6.81 2.08 2.75
CA PHE A 130 -5.44 1.98 3.21
C PHE A 130 -5.28 2.56 4.61
N HIS A 131 -4.24 2.14 5.32
CA HIS A 131 -3.86 2.77 6.58
C HIS A 131 -3.16 4.11 6.34
N PRO A 132 -3.41 5.13 7.15
CA PRO A 132 -2.70 6.41 7.06
C PRO A 132 -1.32 6.34 7.74
N ASN A 133 -0.54 5.32 7.41
CA ASN A 133 0.75 5.00 8.02
C ASN A 133 0.67 4.63 9.51
N ASP A 134 -0.50 4.20 9.94
CA ASP A 134 -0.78 3.72 11.30
C ASP A 134 -1.94 2.74 11.22
N ASN A 135 -1.82 1.57 11.83
CA ASN A 135 -2.82 0.51 11.73
C ASN A 135 -4.01 0.67 12.68
N HIS A 136 -4.16 1.81 13.34
CA HIS A 136 -5.33 2.13 14.18
C HIS A 136 -6.39 2.92 13.43
N ALA A 137 -6.21 3.13 12.14
CA ALA A 137 -7.19 3.81 11.30
C ALA A 137 -7.11 3.29 9.86
N SER A 138 -8.16 3.53 9.11
CA SER A 138 -8.23 3.26 7.67
C SER A 138 -8.86 4.46 6.96
N LEU A 139 -8.34 4.75 5.79
CA LEU A 139 -8.86 5.77 4.90
C LEU A 139 -9.39 5.10 3.63
N ALA A 140 -10.63 5.40 3.26
CA ALA A 140 -11.20 4.96 1.99
C ALA A 140 -11.22 6.14 1.04
N ILE A 141 -10.57 6.01 -0.11
CA ILE A 141 -10.51 7.03 -1.15
C ILE A 141 -11.00 6.46 -2.48
N LYS A 142 -11.48 7.32 -3.36
CA LYS A 142 -11.88 6.89 -4.69
C LYS A 142 -10.66 6.36 -5.45
N THR A 143 -10.87 5.32 -6.25
CA THR A 143 -9.77 4.72 -7.04
C THR A 143 -9.12 5.72 -7.97
N GLU A 144 -9.89 6.60 -8.60
CA GLU A 144 -9.35 7.68 -9.45
C GLU A 144 -8.47 8.66 -8.67
N ASP A 145 -8.80 8.92 -7.42
CA ASP A 145 -8.01 9.79 -6.54
C ASP A 145 -6.75 9.09 -6.07
N PHE A 146 -6.78 7.77 -5.88
CA PHE A 146 -5.59 6.99 -5.60
C PHE A 146 -4.59 7.08 -6.76
N ILE A 147 -5.07 7.02 -8.00
CA ILE A 147 -4.21 7.17 -9.18
C ILE A 147 -3.59 8.56 -9.21
N ARG A 148 -4.37 9.60 -8.90
CA ARG A 148 -3.85 10.97 -8.78
C ARG A 148 -2.75 11.07 -7.74
N TYR A 149 -2.95 10.42 -6.59
CA TYR A 149 -1.94 10.36 -5.54
C TYR A 149 -0.65 9.68 -6.04
N MET A 150 -0.77 8.54 -6.72
CA MET A 150 0.39 7.82 -7.26
C MET A 150 1.16 8.68 -8.25
N ASP A 151 0.47 9.41 -9.11
CA ASP A 151 1.11 10.34 -10.06
C ASP A 151 1.79 11.51 -9.33
N TYR A 152 1.19 11.98 -8.26
CA TYR A 152 1.76 13.05 -7.44
C TYR A 152 3.04 12.62 -6.74
N VAL A 153 3.04 11.44 -6.11
CA VAL A 153 4.17 10.98 -5.32
C VAL A 153 5.38 10.65 -6.20
N GLY A 154 5.15 10.26 -7.46
CA GLY A 154 6.19 10.18 -8.47
C GLY A 154 6.96 8.87 -8.55
N ASN A 155 6.73 7.91 -7.66
CA ASN A 155 7.34 6.59 -7.77
C ASN A 155 6.86 5.88 -9.03
N ALA A 156 7.76 5.15 -9.69
CA ALA A 156 7.37 4.32 -10.82
C ALA A 156 6.42 3.22 -10.36
N TYR A 157 5.35 3.00 -11.12
CA TYR A 157 4.38 1.94 -10.82
C TYR A 157 3.81 1.35 -12.09
N GLU A 158 3.28 0.13 -11.97
CA GLU A 158 2.54 -0.48 -13.08
C GLU A 158 1.41 -1.37 -12.55
N TRP A 159 0.37 -1.50 -13.37
CA TRP A 159 -0.76 -2.39 -13.12
C TRP A 159 -0.47 -3.74 -13.74
N ILE A 160 -0.53 -4.80 -12.93
CA ILE A 160 -0.26 -6.17 -13.40
C ILE A 160 -1.26 -7.16 -12.79
N GLU A 161 -1.37 -8.32 -13.39
CA GLU A 161 -2.10 -9.42 -12.79
C GLU A 161 -1.20 -10.09 -11.74
N LEU A 162 -1.67 -10.16 -10.50
CA LEU A 162 -0.94 -10.74 -9.39
C LEU A 162 -1.47 -12.11 -8.95
N TYR A 163 -2.64 -12.48 -9.46
CA TYR A 163 -3.28 -13.78 -9.19
C TYR A 163 -4.22 -14.18 -10.31
#